data_8935c47c1dfd8194406cfc0e63a8144f
#
_entry.id   8935c47c1dfd8194406cfc0e63a8144f
#
_cell.length_a   1.000
_cell.length_b   1.000
_cell.length_c   1.000
_cell.angle_alpha   90.00
_cell.angle_beta   90.00
_cell.angle_gamma   90.00
#
_symmetry.space_group_name_H-M   'P 1'
#
loop_
_entity.id
_entity.type
_entity.pdbx_description
1 polymer ?
#
loop_
_entity_poly.entity_id
_entity_poly.type
_entity_poly.pdbx_seq_one_letter_code
_entity_poly.pdbx_strand_id
1 'polypeptide(L)'
;MLYKTLRHALAAFAATVATLAVSSAAIADTKNYTVTAPDGVTLAVQESGNPHGPAVVLIHGLLGSRLNWDAQVNSAELQRYRIITYDLRGHGLSGKPVGAEAYRNGRHWADDLATVIASSHANRPVLVGWSLGGAVISNYLAAFGDNQIAGAVYVDGVIELKADQIVAHPQVYRDMTSADLKTHLDGERTFLSLCFHTQPDSSTTERLLANAAMASWDMQSAVQSMTVPAAEGLSAIKVPVLLLYGEQDALVNTRGAIARAKALDPHIQTKLYANSGHAPFMEEADRFNHDLAAFIDSVATH
;
A
#
# COMPACT_ATOMS: atom_id res chain seq x y z
N MET A 1 30.08 86.05 27.88
CA MET A 1 30.12 84.76 28.55
C MET A 1 29.05 83.89 27.93
N LEU A 2 29.47 83.00 27.09
CA LEU A 2 28.59 82.26 26.15
C LEU A 2 28.23 80.91 26.73
N TYR A 3 26.92 80.66 26.84
CA TYR A 3 26.40 79.31 27.02
C TYR A 3 25.99 78.76 25.66
N LYS A 4 26.68 77.73 25.21
CA LYS A 4 26.30 76.94 24.00
C LYS A 4 25.38 75.81 24.43
N THR A 5 24.15 75.81 23.92
CA THR A 5 23.18 74.72 24.04
C THR A 5 23.45 73.67 23.03
N LEU A 6 23.69 72.47 23.50
CA LEU A 6 23.84 71.26 22.66
C LEU A 6 22.46 70.58 22.49
N ARG A 7 21.92 70.54 21.27
CA ARG A 7 20.71 69.76 20.92
C ARG A 7 21.10 68.34 20.61
N HIS A 8 20.61 67.38 21.37
CA HIS A 8 20.73 65.98 21.08
C HIS A 8 19.52 65.56 20.23
N ALA A 9 19.77 65.08 19.00
CA ALA A 9 18.78 64.43 18.16
C ALA A 9 18.74 62.94 18.55
N LEU A 10 17.65 62.48 19.12
CA LEU A 10 17.36 61.06 19.28
C LEU A 10 16.80 60.55 17.95
N ALA A 11 17.58 59.68 17.28
CA ALA A 11 17.07 58.88 16.18
C ALA A 11 16.40 57.63 16.75
N ALA A 12 15.09 57.53 16.61
CA ALA A 12 14.34 56.33 16.96
C ALA A 12 14.51 55.26 15.84
N PHE A 13 15.17 54.18 16.15
CA PHE A 13 15.28 52.99 15.29
C PHE A 13 14.05 52.10 15.55
N ALA A 14 13.07 52.12 14.66
CA ALA A 14 11.95 51.19 14.68
C ALA A 14 12.42 49.85 14.12
N ALA A 15 12.69 48.86 14.94
CA ALA A 15 12.96 47.49 14.52
C ALA A 15 11.62 46.80 14.24
N THR A 16 11.32 46.60 12.96
CA THR A 16 10.18 45.79 12.51
C THR A 16 10.55 44.33 12.69
N VAL A 17 10.03 43.67 13.71
CA VAL A 17 10.13 42.23 13.91
C VAL A 17 9.10 41.59 12.96
N ALA A 18 9.55 41.08 11.84
CA ALA A 18 8.74 40.21 10.97
C ALA A 18 8.62 38.83 11.65
N THR A 19 7.51 38.57 12.29
CA THR A 19 7.15 37.21 12.76
C THR A 19 6.86 36.36 11.56
N LEU A 20 7.81 35.52 11.14
CA LEU A 20 7.58 34.40 10.26
C LEU A 20 6.65 33.43 11.01
N ALA A 21 5.37 33.41 10.66
CA ALA A 21 4.46 32.35 11.06
C ALA A 21 4.91 31.08 10.35
N VAL A 22 5.69 30.25 11.03
CA VAL A 22 5.90 28.86 10.62
C VAL A 22 4.57 28.17 10.83
N SER A 23 3.81 28.03 9.77
CA SER A 23 2.63 27.15 9.75
C SER A 23 3.14 25.73 9.97
N SER A 24 3.12 25.25 11.21
CA SER A 24 3.25 23.82 11.46
C SER A 24 2.02 23.19 10.82
N ALA A 25 2.21 22.49 9.70
CA ALA A 25 1.19 21.58 9.21
C ALA A 25 0.88 20.63 10.38
N ALA A 26 -0.30 20.74 10.95
CA ALA A 26 -0.75 19.81 11.96
C ALA A 26 -0.75 18.45 11.27
N ILE A 27 0.09 17.51 11.76
CA ILE A 27 0.02 16.12 11.37
C ILE A 27 -1.41 15.71 11.73
N ALA A 28 -2.21 15.34 10.73
CA ALA A 28 -3.59 14.95 10.97
C ALA A 28 -3.59 13.75 11.94
N ASP A 29 -4.44 13.82 12.97
CA ASP A 29 -4.53 12.77 13.98
C ASP A 29 -4.78 11.41 13.30
N THR A 30 -3.89 10.47 13.55
CA THR A 30 -4.03 9.10 13.04
C THR A 30 -5.16 8.41 13.80
N LYS A 31 -6.20 7.99 13.10
CA LYS A 31 -7.33 7.25 13.66
C LYS A 31 -7.12 5.75 13.47
N ASN A 32 -7.10 4.99 14.57
CA ASN A 32 -7.04 3.53 14.54
C ASN A 32 -8.37 2.94 15.03
N TYR A 33 -8.87 1.93 14.32
CA TYR A 33 -10.10 1.21 14.68
C TYR A 33 -10.11 -0.18 14.08
N THR A 34 -11.13 -0.98 14.42
CA THR A 34 -11.35 -2.29 13.85
C THR A 34 -12.70 -2.35 13.16
N VAL A 35 -12.80 -3.18 12.11
CA VAL A 35 -14.04 -3.52 11.45
C VAL A 35 -14.18 -5.04 11.39
N THR A 36 -15.39 -5.56 11.28
CA THR A 36 -15.64 -7.00 11.25
C THR A 36 -16.19 -7.39 9.89
N ALA A 37 -15.49 -8.27 9.20
CA ALA A 37 -15.90 -8.85 7.92
C ALA A 37 -17.13 -9.75 8.08
N PRO A 38 -17.88 -10.06 7.00
CA PRO A 38 -19.10 -10.89 7.07
C PRO A 38 -18.89 -12.29 7.68
N ASP A 39 -17.71 -12.85 7.58
CA ASP A 39 -17.34 -14.15 8.18
C ASP A 39 -16.82 -14.03 9.62
N GLY A 40 -16.90 -12.84 10.22
CA GLY A 40 -16.52 -12.58 11.61
C GLY A 40 -15.04 -12.24 11.83
N VAL A 41 -14.23 -12.18 10.79
CA VAL A 41 -12.81 -11.78 10.89
C VAL A 41 -12.72 -10.29 11.20
N THR A 42 -11.99 -9.93 12.25
CA THR A 42 -11.72 -8.52 12.62
C THR A 42 -10.54 -8.00 11.82
N LEU A 43 -10.68 -6.82 11.22
CA LEU A 43 -9.64 -6.14 10.45
C LEU A 43 -9.19 -4.88 11.17
N ALA A 44 -7.88 -4.71 11.35
CA ALA A 44 -7.28 -3.52 11.93
C ALA A 44 -7.08 -2.46 10.85
N VAL A 45 -7.68 -1.29 11.03
CA VAL A 45 -7.71 -0.18 10.07
C VAL A 45 -7.06 1.04 10.67
N GLN A 46 -6.33 1.80 9.86
CA GLN A 46 -5.78 3.10 10.21
C GLN A 46 -6.14 4.12 9.14
N GLU A 47 -6.54 5.31 9.58
CA GLU A 47 -6.74 6.47 8.71
C GLU A 47 -5.79 7.61 9.09
N SER A 48 -5.28 8.29 8.09
CA SER A 48 -4.36 9.44 8.21
C SER A 48 -4.57 10.43 7.07
N GLY A 49 -3.82 11.51 7.08
CA GLY A 49 -3.92 12.56 6.07
C GLY A 49 -5.20 13.41 6.22
N ASN A 50 -5.61 14.06 5.13
CA ASN A 50 -6.77 14.94 5.15
C ASN A 50 -8.10 14.15 5.14
N PRO A 51 -8.90 14.15 6.22
CA PRO A 51 -10.14 13.39 6.29
C PRO A 51 -11.21 13.81 5.26
N HIS A 52 -11.04 14.99 4.66
CA HIS A 52 -11.94 15.54 3.63
C HIS A 52 -11.36 15.45 2.21
N GLY A 53 -10.13 14.94 2.06
CA GLY A 53 -9.49 14.75 0.76
C GLY A 53 -10.04 13.53 0.00
N PRO A 54 -9.69 13.40 -1.29
CA PRO A 54 -9.94 12.17 -2.04
C PRO A 54 -9.40 10.95 -1.27
N ALA A 55 -10.20 9.89 -1.18
CA ALA A 55 -9.81 8.71 -0.40
C ALA A 55 -8.93 7.76 -1.21
N VAL A 56 -7.91 7.20 -0.56
CA VAL A 56 -7.07 6.12 -1.09
C VAL A 56 -6.98 4.99 -0.07
N VAL A 57 -7.15 3.75 -0.53
CA VAL A 57 -6.98 2.54 0.29
C VAL A 57 -5.70 1.85 -0.13
N LEU A 58 -4.72 1.75 0.78
CA LEU A 58 -3.42 1.11 0.55
C LEU A 58 -3.44 -0.30 1.14
N ILE A 59 -3.20 -1.30 0.29
CA ILE A 59 -3.34 -2.73 0.58
C ILE A 59 -1.96 -3.38 0.48
N HIS A 60 -1.44 -3.88 1.60
CA HIS A 60 -0.10 -4.46 1.67
C HIS A 60 0.00 -5.86 1.03
N GLY A 61 1.24 -6.35 0.87
CA GLY A 61 1.57 -7.67 0.33
C GLY A 61 1.67 -8.78 1.37
N LEU A 62 2.05 -9.98 0.90
CA LEU A 62 2.30 -11.15 1.75
C LEU A 62 3.39 -10.85 2.79
N LEU A 63 3.21 -11.36 4.01
CA LEU A 63 4.07 -11.13 5.19
C LEU A 63 4.16 -9.66 5.65
N GLY A 64 3.35 -8.76 5.06
CA GLY A 64 3.34 -7.35 5.39
C GLY A 64 2.35 -6.96 6.47
N SER A 65 2.20 -5.66 6.63
CA SER A 65 1.15 -5.00 7.40
C SER A 65 0.93 -3.59 6.84
N ARG A 66 -0.01 -2.84 7.40
CA ARG A 66 -0.21 -1.42 7.06
C ARG A 66 1.09 -0.58 7.21
N LEU A 67 2.06 -1.01 8.04
CA LEU A 67 3.34 -0.33 8.23
C LEU A 67 4.25 -0.36 7.00
N ASN A 68 3.99 -1.21 6.01
CA ASN A 68 4.72 -1.15 4.74
C ASN A 68 4.55 0.20 4.04
N TRP A 69 3.43 0.89 4.29
CA TRP A 69 3.07 2.16 3.68
C TRP A 69 3.56 3.40 4.44
N ASP A 70 4.50 3.24 5.41
CA ASP A 70 5.00 4.34 6.24
C ASP A 70 5.53 5.52 5.40
N ALA A 71 6.25 5.26 4.31
CA ALA A 71 6.77 6.30 3.43
C ALA A 71 5.64 7.08 2.70
N GLN A 72 4.51 6.45 2.44
CA GLN A 72 3.32 7.07 1.84
C GLN A 72 2.52 7.83 2.88
N VAL A 73 2.27 7.21 4.04
CA VAL A 73 1.52 7.80 5.15
C VAL A 73 2.21 9.06 5.69
N ASN A 74 3.54 9.11 5.68
CA ASN A 74 4.32 10.25 6.16
C ASN A 74 4.74 11.23 5.04
N SER A 75 4.33 11.00 3.79
CA SER A 75 4.65 11.87 2.66
C SER A 75 3.87 13.19 2.72
N ALA A 76 4.57 14.32 2.73
CA ALA A 76 3.93 15.64 2.69
C ALA A 76 3.04 15.81 1.44
N GLU A 77 3.43 15.22 0.31
CA GLU A 77 2.66 15.27 -0.94
C GLU A 77 1.33 14.52 -0.83
N LEU A 78 1.33 13.36 -0.12
CA LEU A 78 0.14 12.52 0.01
C LEU A 78 -0.77 12.93 1.17
N GLN A 79 -0.34 13.78 2.11
CA GLN A 79 -1.16 14.25 3.24
C GLN A 79 -2.42 15.03 2.83
N ARG A 80 -2.54 15.48 1.59
CA ARG A 80 -3.76 16.09 1.06
C ARG A 80 -4.89 15.09 0.80
N TYR A 81 -4.59 13.79 0.72
CA TYR A 81 -5.54 12.70 0.56
C TYR A 81 -5.95 12.12 1.91
N ARG A 82 -7.12 11.47 1.95
CA ARG A 82 -7.52 10.62 3.05
C ARG A 82 -6.93 9.24 2.83
N ILE A 83 -5.89 8.90 3.58
CA ILE A 83 -5.15 7.66 3.44
C ILE A 83 -5.74 6.63 4.41
N ILE A 84 -6.23 5.52 3.88
CA ILE A 84 -6.77 4.39 4.61
C ILE A 84 -5.84 3.21 4.38
N THR A 85 -5.31 2.65 5.46
CA THR A 85 -4.50 1.43 5.44
C THR A 85 -5.15 0.39 6.35
N TYR A 86 -4.98 -0.90 6.07
CA TYR A 86 -5.45 -1.95 6.96
C TYR A 86 -4.53 -3.17 6.90
N ASP A 87 -4.55 -3.96 7.96
CA ASP A 87 -3.86 -5.25 7.96
C ASP A 87 -4.79 -6.29 7.32
N LEU A 88 -4.31 -7.01 6.32
CA LEU A 88 -5.04 -8.10 5.69
C LEU A 88 -5.36 -9.22 6.68
N ARG A 89 -6.42 -10.01 6.43
CA ARG A 89 -6.68 -11.24 7.22
C ARG A 89 -5.42 -12.09 7.31
N GLY A 90 -5.15 -12.66 8.48
CA GLY A 90 -3.94 -13.45 8.72
C GLY A 90 -2.67 -12.65 8.95
N HIS A 91 -2.69 -11.31 8.91
CA HIS A 91 -1.53 -10.44 9.04
C HIS A 91 -1.67 -9.43 10.19
N GLY A 92 -0.55 -8.85 10.60
CA GLY A 92 -0.48 -7.73 11.53
C GLY A 92 -1.39 -7.90 12.75
N LEU A 93 -2.23 -6.90 13.01
CA LEU A 93 -3.20 -6.87 14.10
C LEU A 93 -4.61 -7.38 13.70
N SER A 94 -4.80 -7.76 12.44
CA SER A 94 -6.06 -8.38 12.00
C SER A 94 -6.22 -9.80 12.48
N GLY A 95 -7.47 -10.28 12.47
CA GLY A 95 -7.82 -11.65 12.85
C GLY A 95 -7.10 -12.70 12.01
N LYS A 96 -6.79 -13.81 12.65
CA LYS A 96 -6.05 -14.95 12.07
C LYS A 96 -6.93 -16.21 12.18
N PRO A 97 -7.98 -16.31 11.31
CA PRO A 97 -8.83 -17.50 11.33
C PRO A 97 -7.99 -18.76 11.07
N VAL A 98 -8.39 -19.85 11.72
CA VAL A 98 -7.74 -21.16 11.57
C VAL A 98 -8.27 -21.87 10.32
N GLY A 99 -7.36 -22.56 9.64
CA GLY A 99 -7.68 -23.41 8.49
C GLY A 99 -7.53 -22.74 7.13
N ALA A 100 -7.23 -23.55 6.14
CA ALA A 100 -6.85 -23.12 4.82
C ALA A 100 -7.98 -22.40 4.04
N GLU A 101 -9.24 -22.80 4.26
CA GLU A 101 -10.40 -22.23 3.53
C GLU A 101 -10.58 -20.73 3.77
N ALA A 102 -10.23 -20.24 4.97
CA ALA A 102 -10.27 -18.82 5.30
C ALA A 102 -9.37 -17.96 4.38
N TYR A 103 -8.42 -18.57 3.70
CA TYR A 103 -7.41 -17.88 2.89
C TYR A 103 -7.40 -18.28 1.41
N ARG A 104 -7.88 -19.47 1.06
CA ARG A 104 -7.97 -19.94 -0.34
C ARG A 104 -9.11 -19.29 -1.12
N ASN A 105 -10.19 -18.98 -0.44
CA ASN A 105 -11.36 -18.38 -1.06
C ASN A 105 -11.12 -16.87 -1.27
N GLY A 106 -10.86 -16.47 -2.51
CA GLY A 106 -10.64 -15.06 -2.89
C GLY A 106 -11.81 -14.14 -2.53
N ARG A 107 -13.03 -14.69 -2.43
CA ARG A 107 -14.21 -13.92 -2.02
C ARG A 107 -14.09 -13.35 -0.60
N HIS A 108 -13.47 -14.05 0.33
CA HIS A 108 -13.25 -13.53 1.68
C HIS A 108 -12.36 -12.27 1.70
N TRP A 109 -11.33 -12.23 0.84
CA TRP A 109 -10.45 -11.06 0.69
C TRP A 109 -11.17 -9.88 0.03
N ALA A 110 -12.05 -10.16 -0.92
CA ALA A 110 -12.92 -9.15 -1.53
C ALA A 110 -13.92 -8.57 -0.52
N ASP A 111 -14.55 -9.42 0.31
CA ASP A 111 -15.48 -9.01 1.35
C ASP A 111 -14.78 -8.17 2.43
N ASP A 112 -13.54 -8.49 2.80
CA ASP A 112 -12.72 -7.69 3.70
C ASP A 112 -12.53 -6.27 3.16
N LEU A 113 -12.05 -6.14 1.92
CA LEU A 113 -11.84 -4.84 1.29
C LEU A 113 -13.15 -4.04 1.18
N ALA A 114 -14.24 -4.69 0.78
CA ALA A 114 -15.55 -4.06 0.73
C ALA A 114 -16.00 -3.56 2.11
N THR A 115 -15.73 -4.35 3.17
CA THR A 115 -16.01 -3.96 4.56
C THR A 115 -15.20 -2.74 5.00
N VAL A 116 -13.91 -2.69 4.66
CA VAL A 116 -13.04 -1.52 4.96
C VAL A 116 -13.57 -0.28 4.24
N ILE A 117 -13.90 -0.37 2.95
CA ILE A 117 -14.44 0.75 2.17
C ILE A 117 -15.75 1.26 2.78
N ALA A 118 -16.69 0.35 3.06
CA ALA A 118 -18.00 0.71 3.60
C ALA A 118 -17.90 1.32 5.02
N SER A 119 -17.12 0.71 5.91
CA SER A 119 -16.97 1.15 7.30
C SER A 119 -16.20 2.46 7.44
N SER A 120 -15.28 2.74 6.53
CA SER A 120 -14.59 4.03 6.46
C SER A 120 -15.46 5.14 5.87
N HIS A 121 -16.60 4.82 5.26
CA HIS A 121 -17.42 5.76 4.49
C HIS A 121 -16.62 6.48 3.40
N ALA A 122 -15.62 5.80 2.81
CA ALA A 122 -14.82 6.35 1.74
C ALA A 122 -15.66 6.43 0.45
N ASN A 123 -15.84 7.65 -0.06
CA ASN A 123 -16.58 7.85 -1.30
C ASN A 123 -15.66 7.59 -2.49
N ARG A 124 -15.93 6.53 -3.25
CA ARG A 124 -15.18 6.13 -4.44
C ARG A 124 -13.66 6.23 -4.26
N PRO A 125 -13.06 5.47 -3.33
CA PRO A 125 -11.61 5.54 -3.10
C PRO A 125 -10.82 5.02 -4.31
N VAL A 126 -9.57 5.47 -4.47
CA VAL A 126 -8.57 4.78 -5.28
C VAL A 126 -8.04 3.60 -4.49
N LEU A 127 -8.03 2.41 -5.09
CA LEU A 127 -7.44 1.22 -4.48
C LEU A 127 -5.98 1.08 -4.94
N VAL A 128 -5.07 0.85 -4.01
CA VAL A 128 -3.64 0.64 -4.29
C VAL A 128 -3.21 -0.67 -3.66
N GLY A 129 -2.87 -1.67 -4.47
CA GLY A 129 -2.54 -3.00 -3.99
C GLY A 129 -1.12 -3.42 -4.35
N TRP A 130 -0.29 -3.65 -3.32
CA TRP A 130 1.04 -4.18 -3.49
C TRP A 130 1.02 -5.71 -3.47
N SER A 131 1.66 -6.35 -4.47
CA SER A 131 1.86 -7.81 -4.48
C SER A 131 0.53 -8.57 -4.29
N LEU A 132 0.36 -9.30 -3.19
CA LEU A 132 -0.89 -9.94 -2.76
C LEU A 132 -2.07 -8.95 -2.73
N GLY A 133 -1.82 -7.68 -2.38
CA GLY A 133 -2.83 -6.62 -2.42
C GLY A 133 -3.42 -6.41 -3.82
N GLY A 134 -2.66 -6.66 -4.87
CA GLY A 134 -3.16 -6.68 -6.25
C GLY A 134 -4.17 -7.81 -6.48
N ALA A 135 -3.90 -9.00 -5.97
CA ALA A 135 -4.85 -10.13 -6.02
C ALA A 135 -6.14 -9.82 -5.24
N VAL A 136 -6.02 -9.08 -4.12
CA VAL A 136 -7.20 -8.61 -3.36
C VAL A 136 -8.05 -7.65 -4.20
N ILE A 137 -7.42 -6.71 -4.93
CA ILE A 137 -8.13 -5.83 -5.87
C ILE A 137 -8.81 -6.65 -6.97
N SER A 138 -8.11 -7.61 -7.59
CA SER A 138 -8.69 -8.47 -8.63
C SER A 138 -9.90 -9.25 -8.14
N ASN A 139 -9.85 -9.79 -6.91
CA ASN A 139 -10.98 -10.45 -6.26
C ASN A 139 -12.13 -9.49 -5.97
N TYR A 140 -11.83 -8.26 -5.50
CA TYR A 140 -12.85 -7.24 -5.25
C TYR A 140 -13.58 -6.86 -6.55
N LEU A 141 -12.84 -6.60 -7.63
CA LEU A 141 -13.41 -6.24 -8.92
C LEU A 141 -14.30 -7.35 -9.49
N ALA A 142 -13.89 -8.62 -9.36
CA ALA A 142 -14.70 -9.76 -9.77
C ALA A 142 -15.99 -9.90 -8.96
N ALA A 143 -15.95 -9.62 -7.66
CA ALA A 143 -17.08 -9.80 -6.75
C ALA A 143 -18.08 -8.62 -6.75
N PHE A 144 -17.58 -7.38 -6.90
CA PHE A 144 -18.37 -6.16 -6.68
C PHE A 144 -18.32 -5.17 -7.86
N GLY A 145 -17.45 -5.41 -8.87
CA GLY A 145 -17.23 -4.46 -9.96
C GLY A 145 -16.55 -3.17 -9.49
N ASP A 146 -16.64 -2.12 -10.28
CA ASP A 146 -15.88 -0.88 -10.11
C ASP A 146 -16.72 0.36 -9.73
N ASN A 147 -18.04 0.22 -9.58
CA ASN A 147 -18.96 1.35 -9.34
C ASN A 147 -18.66 2.14 -8.05
N GLN A 148 -18.04 1.50 -7.05
CA GLN A 148 -17.75 2.08 -5.74
C GLN A 148 -16.32 2.61 -5.61
N ILE A 149 -15.52 2.61 -6.68
CA ILE A 149 -14.13 3.07 -6.69
C ILE A 149 -13.90 4.13 -7.78
N ALA A 150 -12.86 4.93 -7.64
CA ALA A 150 -12.47 5.92 -8.65
C ALA A 150 -11.37 5.40 -9.58
N GLY A 151 -10.59 4.44 -9.16
CA GLY A 151 -9.50 3.84 -9.92
C GLY A 151 -8.79 2.75 -9.14
N ALA A 152 -7.91 2.01 -9.80
CA ALA A 152 -7.09 0.97 -9.19
C ALA A 152 -5.62 1.08 -9.60
N VAL A 153 -4.72 0.87 -8.65
CA VAL A 153 -3.27 0.86 -8.85
C VAL A 153 -2.72 -0.48 -8.37
N TYR A 154 -2.06 -1.20 -9.24
CA TYR A 154 -1.32 -2.42 -8.92
C TYR A 154 0.16 -2.08 -8.80
N VAL A 155 0.73 -2.28 -7.62
CA VAL A 155 2.14 -2.04 -7.32
C VAL A 155 2.84 -3.39 -7.26
N ASP A 156 3.58 -3.76 -8.28
CA ASP A 156 4.09 -5.12 -8.48
C ASP A 156 3.03 -6.18 -8.13
N GLY A 157 1.80 -5.81 -8.47
CA GLY A 157 0.59 -6.48 -8.01
C GLY A 157 0.39 -7.82 -8.72
N VAL A 158 -0.02 -8.82 -7.97
CA VAL A 158 -0.45 -10.10 -8.53
C VAL A 158 -1.78 -9.89 -9.27
N ILE A 159 -1.76 -10.05 -10.60
CA ILE A 159 -2.98 -10.04 -11.41
C ILE A 159 -3.71 -11.38 -11.26
N GLU A 160 -2.99 -12.49 -11.47
CA GLU A 160 -3.44 -13.86 -11.25
C GLU A 160 -2.29 -14.70 -10.70
N LEU A 161 -2.58 -15.73 -9.91
CA LEU A 161 -1.57 -16.67 -9.39
C LEU A 161 -1.24 -17.72 -10.46
N LYS A 162 -0.60 -17.31 -11.56
CA LYS A 162 -0.20 -18.18 -12.68
C LYS A 162 1.31 -18.17 -12.88
N ALA A 163 1.84 -19.28 -13.39
CA ALA A 163 3.26 -19.51 -13.55
C ALA A 163 3.96 -18.53 -14.53
N ASP A 164 3.23 -17.93 -15.44
CA ASP A 164 3.73 -16.91 -16.35
C ASP A 164 3.81 -15.51 -15.73
N GLN A 165 3.19 -15.33 -14.56
CA GLN A 165 3.13 -14.05 -13.83
C GLN A 165 3.90 -14.08 -12.50
N ILE A 166 4.19 -15.26 -11.97
CA ILE A 166 4.90 -15.43 -10.70
C ILE A 166 6.25 -16.11 -10.96
N VAL A 167 7.33 -15.50 -10.46
CA VAL A 167 8.67 -16.10 -10.52
C VAL A 167 8.76 -17.27 -9.55
N ALA A 168 9.25 -18.41 -10.02
CA ALA A 168 9.28 -19.63 -9.24
C ALA A 168 10.41 -19.62 -8.18
N HIS A 169 10.06 -19.66 -6.91
CA HIS A 169 10.97 -19.84 -5.77
C HIS A 169 10.53 -21.05 -4.90
N PRO A 170 10.49 -22.27 -5.43
CA PRO A 170 9.85 -23.41 -4.76
C PRO A 170 10.49 -23.75 -3.41
N GLN A 171 11.80 -23.52 -3.23
CA GLN A 171 12.46 -23.76 -1.95
C GLN A 171 12.03 -22.74 -0.89
N VAL A 172 11.98 -21.45 -1.26
CA VAL A 172 11.57 -20.36 -0.35
C VAL A 172 10.14 -20.60 0.16
N TYR A 173 9.22 -20.94 -0.72
CA TYR A 173 7.83 -21.22 -0.32
C TYR A 173 7.69 -22.49 0.52
N ARG A 174 8.50 -23.53 0.28
CA ARG A 174 8.54 -24.71 1.15
C ARG A 174 9.07 -24.35 2.54
N ASP A 175 10.11 -23.55 2.61
CA ASP A 175 10.73 -23.16 3.87
C ASP A 175 9.78 -22.27 4.69
N MET A 176 9.11 -21.30 4.07
CA MET A 176 8.07 -20.46 4.70
C MET A 176 6.89 -21.26 5.26
N THR A 177 6.64 -22.47 4.77
CA THR A 177 5.54 -23.33 5.23
C THR A 177 6.04 -24.54 6.05
N SER A 178 7.31 -24.55 6.43
CA SER A 178 7.92 -25.59 7.22
C SER A 178 7.36 -25.63 8.65
N ALA A 179 7.14 -26.84 9.18
CA ALA A 179 6.81 -27.03 10.60
C ALA A 179 8.01 -26.80 11.54
N ASP A 180 9.23 -26.83 11.02
CA ASP A 180 10.43 -26.46 11.76
C ASP A 180 10.54 -24.93 11.86
N LEU A 181 10.50 -24.40 13.09
CA LEU A 181 10.47 -22.96 13.33
C LEU A 181 11.68 -22.23 12.73
N LYS A 182 12.89 -22.82 12.82
CA LYS A 182 14.08 -22.15 12.26
C LYS A 182 13.99 -22.06 10.75
N THR A 183 13.64 -23.16 10.08
CA THR A 183 13.47 -23.21 8.63
C THR A 183 12.39 -22.23 8.16
N HIS A 184 11.27 -22.16 8.89
CA HIS A 184 10.18 -21.23 8.61
C HIS A 184 10.66 -19.77 8.63
N LEU A 185 11.30 -19.33 9.71
CA LEU A 185 11.80 -17.97 9.88
C LEU A 185 12.92 -17.61 8.87
N ASP A 186 13.78 -18.58 8.54
CA ASP A 186 14.81 -18.41 7.50
C ASP A 186 14.17 -18.28 6.11
N GLY A 187 13.07 -19.00 5.86
CA GLY A 187 12.26 -18.88 4.65
C GLY A 187 11.61 -17.50 4.53
N GLU A 188 10.99 -16.98 5.59
CA GLU A 188 10.43 -15.63 5.62
C GLU A 188 11.50 -14.56 5.36
N ARG A 189 12.67 -14.68 5.98
CA ARG A 189 13.82 -13.79 5.74
C ARG A 189 14.24 -13.81 4.27
N THR A 190 14.34 -14.99 3.69
CA THR A 190 14.74 -15.16 2.28
C THR A 190 13.69 -14.54 1.36
N PHE A 191 12.40 -14.79 1.60
CA PHE A 191 11.31 -14.19 0.84
C PHE A 191 11.36 -12.65 0.90
N LEU A 192 11.52 -12.07 2.09
CA LEU A 192 11.62 -10.62 2.25
C LEU A 192 12.82 -10.02 1.52
N SER A 193 13.95 -10.74 1.46
CA SER A 193 15.13 -10.28 0.70
C SER A 193 14.87 -10.22 -0.80
N LEU A 194 14.00 -11.08 -1.34
CA LEU A 194 13.60 -11.05 -2.75
C LEU A 194 12.67 -9.88 -3.10
N CYS A 195 12.07 -9.23 -2.10
CA CYS A 195 11.23 -8.06 -2.34
C CYS A 195 12.02 -6.81 -2.79
N PHE A 196 13.35 -6.78 -2.62
CA PHE A 196 14.14 -5.58 -2.84
C PHE A 196 15.28 -5.82 -3.82
N HIS A 197 15.41 -4.93 -4.81
CA HIS A 197 16.63 -4.80 -5.61
C HIS A 197 17.72 -4.15 -4.79
N THR A 198 17.43 -3.03 -4.13
CA THR A 198 18.30 -2.39 -3.15
C THR A 198 17.83 -2.74 -1.75
N GLN A 199 18.61 -3.53 -1.01
CA GLN A 199 18.23 -3.98 0.32
C GLN A 199 18.03 -2.79 1.26
N PRO A 200 16.95 -2.78 2.06
CA PRO A 200 16.70 -1.74 3.04
C PRO A 200 17.74 -1.76 4.18
N ASP A 201 17.79 -0.69 4.96
CA ASP A 201 18.63 -0.61 6.14
C ASP A 201 18.23 -1.65 7.21
N SER A 202 19.11 -1.86 8.22
CA SER A 202 18.90 -2.85 9.27
C SER A 202 17.61 -2.60 10.05
N SER A 203 17.29 -1.36 10.36
CA SER A 203 16.09 -0.97 11.13
C SER A 203 14.81 -1.32 10.37
N THR A 204 14.78 -1.03 9.08
CA THR A 204 13.67 -1.39 8.19
C THR A 204 13.57 -2.91 8.04
N THR A 205 14.70 -3.60 7.84
CA THR A 205 14.75 -5.06 7.75
C THR A 205 14.22 -5.74 9.02
N GLU A 206 14.62 -5.29 10.20
CA GLU A 206 14.14 -5.81 11.48
C GLU A 206 12.62 -5.63 11.62
N ARG A 207 12.08 -4.48 11.23
CA ARG A 207 10.63 -4.23 11.25
C ARG A 207 9.88 -5.13 10.28
N LEU A 208 10.41 -5.34 9.07
CA LEU A 208 9.82 -6.26 8.09
C LEU A 208 9.81 -7.71 8.61
N LEU A 209 10.88 -8.17 9.24
CA LEU A 209 10.95 -9.50 9.86
C LEU A 209 9.96 -9.63 11.02
N ALA A 210 9.82 -8.62 11.87
CA ALA A 210 8.83 -8.60 12.93
C ALA A 210 7.40 -8.67 12.38
N ASN A 211 7.10 -7.98 11.27
CA ASN A 211 5.81 -8.07 10.59
C ASN A 211 5.56 -9.49 10.05
N ALA A 212 6.56 -10.10 9.39
CA ALA A 212 6.47 -11.45 8.84
C ALA A 212 6.15 -12.48 9.95
N ALA A 213 6.86 -12.40 11.07
CA ALA A 213 6.63 -13.30 12.21
C ALA A 213 5.22 -13.17 12.83
N MET A 214 4.49 -12.08 12.57
CA MET A 214 3.09 -11.91 12.96
C MET A 214 2.10 -12.55 11.98
N ALA A 215 2.54 -13.00 10.81
CA ALA A 215 1.65 -13.59 9.81
C ALA A 215 1.24 -15.01 10.23
N SER A 216 -0.01 -15.38 9.93
CA SER A 216 -0.55 -16.72 10.24
C SER A 216 0.13 -17.78 9.38
N TRP A 217 0.54 -18.87 9.99
CA TRP A 217 1.08 -20.05 9.28
C TRP A 217 0.05 -20.71 8.37
N ASP A 218 -1.22 -20.77 8.80
CA ASP A 218 -2.32 -21.26 7.97
C ASP A 218 -2.49 -20.39 6.72
N MET A 219 -2.38 -19.06 6.88
CA MET A 219 -2.43 -18.12 5.76
C MET A 219 -1.27 -18.34 4.80
N GLN A 220 -0.02 -18.42 5.28
CA GLN A 220 1.15 -18.64 4.44
C GLN A 220 1.07 -19.96 3.64
N SER A 221 0.50 -21.00 4.25
CA SER A 221 0.32 -22.30 3.60
C SER A 221 -0.78 -22.32 2.56
N ALA A 222 -1.82 -21.48 2.71
CA ALA A 222 -3.03 -21.52 1.90
C ALA A 222 -3.09 -20.48 0.78
N VAL A 223 -2.50 -19.29 1.00
CA VAL A 223 -2.68 -18.11 0.13
C VAL A 223 -2.16 -18.33 -1.30
N GLN A 224 -1.14 -19.17 -1.48
CA GLN A 224 -0.61 -19.49 -2.82
C GLN A 224 -1.61 -20.24 -3.72
N SER A 225 -2.63 -20.83 -3.12
CA SER A 225 -3.74 -21.49 -3.83
C SER A 225 -5.04 -20.66 -3.78
N MET A 226 -4.95 -19.37 -3.48
CA MET A 226 -6.11 -18.47 -3.49
C MET A 226 -6.70 -18.36 -4.89
N THR A 227 -8.02 -18.37 -4.98
CA THR A 227 -8.71 -18.09 -6.24
C THR A 227 -8.59 -16.61 -6.58
N VAL A 228 -8.21 -16.30 -7.83
CA VAL A 228 -8.11 -14.92 -8.33
C VAL A 228 -8.73 -14.86 -9.74
N PRO A 229 -10.03 -14.60 -9.84
CA PRO A 229 -10.75 -14.56 -11.13
C PRO A 229 -10.60 -13.16 -11.78
N ALA A 230 -9.36 -12.74 -12.07
CA ALA A 230 -9.06 -11.40 -12.59
C ALA A 230 -9.78 -11.10 -13.92
N ALA A 231 -10.01 -12.12 -14.76
CA ALA A 231 -10.74 -11.95 -16.00
C ALA A 231 -12.19 -11.49 -15.81
N GLU A 232 -12.83 -11.87 -14.70
CA GLU A 232 -14.22 -11.47 -14.41
C GLU A 232 -14.33 -10.00 -13.98
N GLY A 233 -13.27 -9.45 -13.37
CA GLY A 233 -13.22 -8.06 -12.91
C GLY A 233 -12.56 -7.11 -13.91
N LEU A 234 -11.29 -7.35 -14.24
CA LEU A 234 -10.49 -6.42 -15.05
C LEU A 234 -10.99 -6.29 -16.50
N SER A 235 -11.58 -7.34 -17.10
CA SER A 235 -12.13 -7.23 -18.46
C SER A 235 -13.41 -6.37 -18.56
N ALA A 236 -14.06 -6.13 -17.44
CA ALA A 236 -15.29 -5.34 -17.37
C ALA A 236 -15.09 -3.96 -16.72
N ILE A 237 -13.85 -3.63 -16.32
CA ILE A 237 -13.54 -2.39 -15.61
C ILE A 237 -13.74 -1.16 -16.51
N LYS A 238 -14.26 -0.09 -15.93
CA LYS A 238 -14.49 1.19 -16.61
C LYS A 238 -13.68 2.33 -15.99
N VAL A 239 -13.30 2.19 -14.70
CA VAL A 239 -12.45 3.18 -14.05
C VAL A 239 -10.99 2.99 -14.47
N PRO A 240 -10.17 4.06 -14.46
CA PRO A 240 -8.77 3.96 -14.83
C PRO A 240 -7.98 2.97 -13.95
N VAL A 241 -7.06 2.24 -14.59
CA VAL A 241 -6.11 1.33 -13.93
C VAL A 241 -4.68 1.73 -14.26
N LEU A 242 -3.82 1.74 -13.25
CA LEU A 242 -2.39 2.00 -13.37
C LEU A 242 -1.58 0.84 -12.79
N LEU A 243 -0.56 0.40 -13.52
CA LEU A 243 0.45 -0.55 -13.06
C LEU A 243 1.73 0.22 -12.74
N LEU A 244 2.24 0.10 -11.51
CA LEU A 244 3.53 0.63 -11.05
C LEU A 244 4.42 -0.56 -10.71
N TYR A 245 5.38 -0.89 -11.58
CA TYR A 245 6.15 -2.13 -11.48
C TYR A 245 7.65 -1.88 -11.52
N GLY A 246 8.40 -2.58 -10.65
CA GLY A 246 9.85 -2.64 -10.69
C GLY A 246 10.35 -3.52 -11.85
N GLU A 247 11.37 -3.05 -12.58
CA GLU A 247 11.99 -3.85 -13.65
C GLU A 247 12.90 -4.96 -13.12
N GLN A 248 13.31 -4.86 -11.84
CA GLN A 248 14.17 -5.81 -11.14
C GLN A 248 13.38 -6.72 -10.18
N ASP A 249 12.07 -6.82 -10.36
CA ASP A 249 11.21 -7.65 -9.50
C ASP A 249 11.58 -9.14 -9.62
N ALA A 250 11.94 -9.74 -8.48
CA ALA A 250 12.33 -11.14 -8.39
C ALA A 250 11.15 -12.07 -8.02
N LEU A 251 9.97 -11.53 -7.69
CA LEU A 251 8.80 -12.30 -7.24
C LEU A 251 7.66 -12.32 -8.28
N VAL A 252 7.37 -11.20 -8.91
CA VAL A 252 6.40 -11.09 -9.99
C VAL A 252 7.12 -10.95 -11.33
N ASN A 253 6.75 -11.74 -12.30
CA ASN A 253 7.20 -11.56 -13.66
C ASN A 253 6.53 -10.32 -14.26
N THR A 254 7.19 -9.19 -14.15
CA THR A 254 6.70 -7.87 -14.58
C THR A 254 6.13 -7.89 -16.00
N ARG A 255 6.84 -8.51 -16.96
CA ARG A 255 6.38 -8.59 -18.36
C ARG A 255 5.14 -9.44 -18.50
N GLY A 256 5.09 -10.61 -17.84
CA GLY A 256 3.95 -11.52 -17.87
C GLY A 256 2.71 -10.90 -17.25
N ALA A 257 2.86 -10.27 -16.08
CA ALA A 257 1.77 -9.59 -15.37
C ALA A 257 1.20 -8.42 -16.19
N ILE A 258 2.06 -7.55 -16.74
CA ILE A 258 1.64 -6.43 -17.60
C ILE A 258 0.95 -6.93 -18.88
N ALA A 259 1.51 -7.95 -19.53
CA ALA A 259 0.92 -8.51 -20.74
C ALA A 259 -0.48 -9.08 -20.45
N ARG A 260 -0.65 -9.79 -19.33
CA ARG A 260 -1.94 -10.32 -18.91
C ARG A 260 -2.94 -9.22 -18.58
N ALA A 261 -2.55 -8.21 -17.81
CA ALA A 261 -3.43 -7.10 -17.47
C ALA A 261 -3.93 -6.37 -18.74
N LYS A 262 -3.02 -6.05 -19.66
CA LYS A 262 -3.37 -5.40 -20.94
C LYS A 262 -4.17 -6.29 -21.89
N ALA A 263 -4.07 -7.59 -21.79
CA ALA A 263 -4.93 -8.51 -22.54
C ALA A 263 -6.37 -8.50 -22.00
N LEU A 264 -6.56 -8.19 -20.71
CA LEU A 264 -7.88 -8.05 -20.09
C LEU A 264 -8.49 -6.67 -20.37
N ASP A 265 -7.67 -5.62 -20.24
CA ASP A 265 -8.05 -4.24 -20.58
C ASP A 265 -6.87 -3.50 -21.24
N PRO A 266 -6.92 -3.20 -22.55
CA PRO A 266 -5.85 -2.54 -23.28
C PRO A 266 -5.62 -1.05 -22.86
N HIS A 267 -6.54 -0.45 -22.13
CA HIS A 267 -6.43 0.94 -21.65
C HIS A 267 -5.60 1.08 -20.37
N ILE A 268 -5.20 -0.02 -19.73
CA ILE A 268 -4.37 -0.02 -18.53
C ILE A 268 -3.05 0.71 -18.79
N GLN A 269 -2.80 1.72 -17.95
CA GLN A 269 -1.56 2.48 -17.97
C GLN A 269 -0.44 1.76 -17.21
N THR A 270 0.81 2.01 -17.58
CA THR A 270 1.97 1.35 -16.95
C THR A 270 3.11 2.34 -16.78
N LYS A 271 3.71 2.35 -15.58
CA LYS A 271 5.00 3.02 -15.31
C LYS A 271 5.97 2.01 -14.74
N LEU A 272 7.21 2.01 -15.24
CA LEU A 272 8.27 1.10 -14.83
C LEU A 272 9.33 1.83 -13.99
N TYR A 273 9.82 1.14 -12.98
CA TYR A 273 10.84 1.59 -12.04
C TYR A 273 12.12 0.79 -12.31
N ALA A 274 13.04 1.37 -13.09
CA ALA A 274 14.21 0.65 -13.60
C ALA A 274 15.17 0.16 -12.50
N ASN A 275 15.19 0.87 -11.37
CA ASN A 275 16.11 0.59 -10.26
C ASN A 275 15.42 -0.03 -9.04
N SER A 276 14.16 -0.45 -9.17
CA SER A 276 13.40 -1.07 -8.09
C SER A 276 13.12 -2.54 -8.36
N GLY A 277 13.09 -3.32 -7.28
CA GLY A 277 12.57 -4.67 -7.24
C GLY A 277 11.06 -4.69 -7.06
N HIS A 278 10.59 -5.55 -6.15
CA HIS A 278 9.17 -5.77 -5.87
C HIS A 278 8.52 -4.68 -4.99
N ALA A 279 9.30 -3.69 -4.51
CA ALA A 279 8.83 -2.66 -3.59
C ALA A 279 9.20 -1.23 -4.01
N PRO A 280 8.82 -0.74 -5.22
CA PRO A 280 9.19 0.59 -5.69
C PRO A 280 8.69 1.71 -4.78
N PHE A 281 7.59 1.50 -4.05
CA PHE A 281 7.06 2.44 -3.06
C PHE A 281 7.95 2.63 -1.82
N MET A 282 8.90 1.72 -1.59
CA MET A 282 9.94 1.84 -0.57
C MET A 282 11.31 2.20 -1.18
N GLU A 283 11.67 1.65 -2.33
CA GLU A 283 12.97 1.81 -2.96
C GLU A 283 13.11 3.16 -3.69
N GLU A 284 12.05 3.66 -4.33
CA GLU A 284 11.97 4.96 -5.01
C GLU A 284 10.77 5.77 -4.48
N ALA A 285 10.65 5.90 -3.14
CA ALA A 285 9.45 6.40 -2.47
C ALA A 285 8.98 7.78 -2.97
N ASP A 286 9.86 8.75 -3.16
CA ASP A 286 9.48 10.09 -3.62
C ASP A 286 8.88 10.06 -5.03
N ARG A 287 9.49 9.32 -5.95
CA ARG A 287 8.98 9.13 -7.30
C ARG A 287 7.64 8.40 -7.29
N PHE A 288 7.54 7.35 -6.47
CA PHE A 288 6.29 6.60 -6.32
C PHE A 288 5.16 7.50 -5.78
N ASN A 289 5.43 8.29 -4.74
CA ASN A 289 4.45 9.21 -4.16
C ASN A 289 3.95 10.22 -5.19
N HIS A 290 4.86 10.78 -5.99
CA HIS A 290 4.50 11.69 -7.08
C HIS A 290 3.63 11.01 -8.16
N ASP A 291 4.01 9.84 -8.61
CA ASP A 291 3.26 9.07 -9.61
C ASP A 291 1.86 8.67 -9.11
N LEU A 292 1.77 8.27 -7.83
CA LEU A 292 0.50 7.95 -7.18
C LEU A 292 -0.38 9.20 -7.03
N ALA A 293 0.18 10.31 -6.58
CA ALA A 293 -0.54 11.57 -6.45
C ALA A 293 -1.12 12.03 -7.80
N ALA A 294 -0.31 11.99 -8.86
CA ALA A 294 -0.76 12.34 -10.20
C ALA A 294 -1.92 11.45 -10.69
N PHE A 295 -1.89 10.17 -10.38
CA PHE A 295 -2.99 9.25 -10.72
C PHE A 295 -4.25 9.58 -9.91
N ILE A 296 -4.16 9.74 -8.59
CA ILE A 296 -5.31 10.08 -7.73
C ILE A 296 -5.96 11.37 -8.22
N ASP A 297 -5.19 12.42 -8.49
CA ASP A 297 -5.72 13.69 -8.97
C ASP A 297 -6.44 13.56 -10.33
N SER A 298 -5.92 12.68 -11.21
CA SER A 298 -6.53 12.47 -12.53
C SER A 298 -7.92 11.80 -12.48
N VAL A 299 -8.19 11.01 -11.42
CA VAL A 299 -9.45 10.25 -11.27
C VAL A 299 -10.41 10.85 -10.24
N ALA A 300 -9.93 11.70 -9.33
CA ALA A 300 -10.74 12.31 -8.28
C ALA A 300 -11.66 13.46 -8.81
N THR A 301 -11.41 13.94 -10.02
CA THR A 301 -12.14 15.08 -10.64
C THR A 301 -13.36 14.62 -11.46
N HIS A 302 -13.70 13.34 -11.44
CA HIS A 302 -14.81 12.74 -12.21
C HIS A 302 -15.84 12.03 -11.27
#